data_c84cacf2a85e8063ce0a278c29648388
#
_entry.id   c84cacf2a85e8063ce0a278c29648388
#
_cell.length_a   1.000
_cell.length_b   1.000
_cell.length_c   1.000
_cell.angle_alpha   90.00
_cell.angle_beta   90.00
_cell.angle_gamma   90.00
#
_symmetry.space_group_name_H-M   'P 1'
#
loop_
_entity.id
_entity.type
_entity.pdbx_description
1 polymer ?
#
loop_
_entity_poly.entity_id
_entity_poly.type
_entity_poly.pdbx_seq_one_letter_code
_entity_poly.pdbx_strand_id
1 'polypeptide(L)'
;MHRLGISIYPTQSDLEMMKDYIDNSVRYGFKRIFTNLLSVKQEEREIFEKFKEIVKYANKNGMEVIADINREVFKDLQIDNLDLTFFDQLGVSGIRIDSGFSAQEVAKMTHNKQNMFIELNISTSATFINDVLNYKPNKDNLIGCHNFYPQQYTGLSFNHFQKTSESFKQHQLTTAAFVTSQHGNIGPWKVMEGLPTLEDHRDLPIEVQAKHLLMTGLIDDIIISNAYATDEELYALSKINLSMPTLNIELNPDISNLEKKIVLEEEHFNRGDVSDYVIRSTMSRVHFKDREFPPHNTSKIEKGDILICNETYGHYKGEMQIALQNMENSGVKNVIGKINEDEHFLLDLIEPWQSFVLNVKE
;
A
#
# COMPACT_ATOMS: atom_id res chain seq x y z
N MET A 1 -0.38 3.68 -12.37
CA MET A 1 0.23 2.31 -12.31
C MET A 1 0.82 2.17 -10.92
N HIS A 2 0.42 1.15 -10.17
CA HIS A 2 0.92 0.95 -8.81
C HIS A 2 2.35 0.42 -8.83
N ARG A 3 3.19 0.86 -7.88
CA ARG A 3 4.59 0.46 -7.75
C ARG A 3 4.91 0.07 -6.31
N LEU A 4 5.82 -0.89 -6.18
CA LEU A 4 6.40 -1.28 -4.89
C LEU A 4 7.74 -0.59 -4.70
N GLY A 5 8.03 -0.17 -3.49
CA GLY A 5 9.27 0.47 -3.09
C GLY A 5 9.83 -0.05 -1.78
N ILE A 6 11.10 0.24 -1.55
CA ILE A 6 11.82 -0.03 -0.30
C ILE A 6 12.42 1.25 0.25
N SER A 7 12.83 1.23 1.51
CA SER A 7 13.66 2.29 2.09
C SER A 7 15.08 1.80 2.33
N ILE A 8 16.06 2.67 2.12
CA ILE A 8 17.46 2.45 2.49
C ILE A 8 17.98 3.63 3.30
N TYR A 9 18.89 3.35 4.23
CA TYR A 9 19.42 4.35 5.15
C TYR A 9 20.97 4.32 5.16
N PRO A 10 21.64 5.03 4.23
CA PRO A 10 23.10 4.98 4.05
C PRO A 10 23.91 5.37 5.29
N THR A 11 23.33 6.18 6.19
CA THR A 11 23.97 6.54 7.46
C THR A 11 23.94 5.41 8.50
N GLN A 12 23.07 4.43 8.33
CA GLN A 12 22.82 3.34 9.30
C GLN A 12 23.21 1.96 8.76
N SER A 13 23.55 1.83 7.49
CA SER A 13 23.74 0.55 6.81
C SER A 13 25.06 0.49 6.05
N ASP A 14 25.64 -0.68 5.90
CA ASP A 14 26.78 -0.91 5.03
C ASP A 14 26.40 -0.94 3.55
N LEU A 15 27.35 -0.58 2.67
CA LEU A 15 27.09 -0.48 1.23
C LEU A 15 26.69 -1.82 0.60
N GLU A 16 27.37 -2.90 0.95
CA GLU A 16 27.06 -4.23 0.41
C GLU A 16 25.70 -4.75 0.87
N MET A 17 25.33 -4.55 2.14
CA MET A 17 23.99 -4.90 2.63
C MET A 17 22.90 -4.15 1.84
N MET A 18 23.11 -2.88 1.53
CA MET A 18 22.14 -2.11 0.72
C MET A 18 22.08 -2.62 -0.72
N LYS A 19 23.20 -3.00 -1.34
CA LYS A 19 23.23 -3.57 -2.70
C LYS A 19 22.47 -4.91 -2.73
N ASP A 20 22.71 -5.80 -1.80
CA ASP A 20 22.03 -7.09 -1.69
C ASP A 20 20.51 -6.89 -1.52
N TYR A 21 20.10 -5.91 -0.71
CA TYR A 21 18.69 -5.61 -0.50
C TYR A 21 18.02 -5.03 -1.75
N ILE A 22 18.74 -4.19 -2.51
CA ILE A 22 18.30 -3.68 -3.81
C ILE A 22 18.13 -4.84 -4.80
N ASP A 23 19.12 -5.73 -4.90
CA ASP A 23 19.08 -6.88 -5.82
C ASP A 23 17.90 -7.81 -5.53
N ASN A 24 17.67 -8.11 -4.24
CA ASN A 24 16.51 -8.90 -3.81
C ASN A 24 15.20 -8.20 -4.17
N SER A 25 15.09 -6.92 -3.89
CA SER A 25 13.88 -6.14 -4.20
C SER A 25 13.60 -6.06 -5.70
N VAL A 26 14.64 -5.84 -6.52
CA VAL A 26 14.53 -5.81 -7.99
C VAL A 26 14.05 -7.16 -8.55
N ARG A 27 14.52 -8.28 -7.98
CA ARG A 27 14.06 -9.64 -8.33
C ARG A 27 12.55 -9.79 -8.20
N TYR A 28 11.97 -9.15 -7.19
CA TYR A 28 10.53 -9.14 -6.92
C TYR A 28 9.77 -7.98 -7.59
N GLY A 29 10.42 -7.21 -8.46
CA GLY A 29 9.77 -6.20 -9.28
C GLY A 29 9.60 -4.83 -8.61
N PHE A 30 10.26 -4.57 -7.49
CA PHE A 30 10.26 -3.27 -6.85
C PHE A 30 10.93 -2.22 -7.74
N LYS A 31 10.44 -0.98 -7.72
CA LYS A 31 10.84 0.08 -8.66
C LYS A 31 11.21 1.40 -7.99
N ARG A 32 10.95 1.55 -6.71
CA ARG A 32 11.13 2.82 -6.00
C ARG A 32 11.97 2.63 -4.74
N ILE A 33 12.82 3.61 -4.46
CA ILE A 33 13.58 3.71 -3.22
C ILE A 33 13.25 5.04 -2.54
N PHE A 34 12.90 4.97 -1.28
CA PHE A 34 12.92 6.10 -0.36
C PHE A 34 14.25 6.10 0.40
N THR A 35 14.84 7.28 0.59
CA THR A 35 16.02 7.46 1.43
C THR A 35 15.99 8.81 2.12
N ASN A 36 16.79 8.97 3.17
CA ASN A 36 16.77 10.15 4.03
C ASN A 36 18.12 10.85 4.02
N LEU A 37 18.14 12.16 3.73
CA LEU A 37 19.30 13.04 3.80
C LEU A 37 19.22 14.07 4.92
N LEU A 38 18.19 14.04 5.77
CA LEU A 38 17.92 15.06 6.80
C LEU A 38 19.05 15.23 7.84
N SER A 39 19.88 14.21 8.03
CA SER A 39 20.93 14.16 9.06
C SER A 39 22.34 14.29 8.51
N VAL A 40 22.53 14.48 7.19
CA VAL A 40 23.86 14.47 6.57
C VAL A 40 24.42 15.88 6.50
N LYS A 41 25.58 16.11 7.14
CA LYS A 41 26.29 17.40 7.13
C LYS A 41 27.34 17.43 6.02
N GLN A 42 27.62 18.62 5.48
CA GLN A 42 28.60 18.84 4.41
C GLN A 42 30.01 18.27 4.73
N GLU A 43 30.35 18.19 6.01
CA GLU A 43 31.66 17.68 6.48
C GLU A 43 31.76 16.14 6.40
N GLU A 44 30.64 15.43 6.22
CA GLU A 44 30.56 13.96 6.17
C GLU A 44 30.75 13.44 4.73
N ARG A 45 31.87 13.76 4.13
CA ARG A 45 32.21 13.45 2.73
C ARG A 45 32.07 11.96 2.39
N GLU A 46 32.41 11.10 3.33
CA GLU A 46 32.35 9.65 3.17
C GLU A 46 30.88 9.17 3.01
N ILE A 47 29.95 9.76 3.75
CA ILE A 47 28.51 9.44 3.65
C ILE A 47 27.96 9.87 2.30
N PHE A 48 28.37 11.04 1.78
CA PHE A 48 27.94 11.49 0.45
C PHE A 48 28.47 10.59 -0.67
N GLU A 49 29.72 10.14 -0.61
CA GLU A 49 30.25 9.19 -1.60
C GLU A 49 29.50 7.85 -1.54
N LYS A 50 29.28 7.34 -0.34
CA LYS A 50 28.47 6.12 -0.12
C LYS A 50 27.04 6.28 -0.66
N PHE A 51 26.42 7.43 -0.38
CA PHE A 51 25.08 7.75 -0.89
C PHE A 51 25.08 7.77 -2.42
N LYS A 52 26.04 8.46 -3.04
CA LYS A 52 26.17 8.54 -4.50
C LYS A 52 26.39 7.17 -5.14
N GLU A 53 27.20 6.32 -4.51
CA GLU A 53 27.47 4.97 -5.01
C GLU A 53 26.18 4.12 -4.98
N ILE A 54 25.43 4.15 -3.87
CA ILE A 54 24.22 3.33 -3.76
C ILE A 54 23.09 3.84 -4.67
N VAL A 55 22.95 5.16 -4.84
CA VAL A 55 21.97 5.73 -5.79
C VAL A 55 22.32 5.33 -7.22
N LYS A 56 23.60 5.41 -7.60
CA LYS A 56 24.06 4.95 -8.93
C LYS A 56 23.79 3.47 -9.14
N TYR A 57 23.97 2.65 -8.10
CA TYR A 57 23.67 1.23 -8.15
C TYR A 57 22.18 0.99 -8.35
N ALA A 58 21.33 1.66 -7.58
CA ALA A 58 19.87 1.60 -7.69
C ALA A 58 19.38 1.96 -9.10
N ASN A 59 19.86 3.09 -9.65
CA ASN A 59 19.52 3.55 -10.99
C ASN A 59 19.92 2.56 -12.08
N LYS A 60 21.11 1.95 -11.95
CA LYS A 60 21.58 0.90 -12.88
C LYS A 60 20.64 -0.31 -12.88
N ASN A 61 20.00 -0.60 -11.77
CA ASN A 61 19.04 -1.69 -11.61
C ASN A 61 17.59 -1.24 -11.89
N GLY A 62 17.37 -0.04 -12.41
CA GLY A 62 16.08 0.46 -12.85
C GLY A 62 15.15 0.90 -11.73
N MET A 63 15.70 1.29 -10.56
CA MET A 63 14.94 1.85 -9.46
C MET A 63 15.03 3.37 -9.42
N GLU A 64 13.91 4.04 -9.16
CA GLU A 64 13.85 5.48 -8.92
C GLU A 64 14.12 5.77 -7.45
N VAL A 65 15.00 6.72 -7.17
CA VAL A 65 15.37 7.11 -5.81
C VAL A 65 14.80 8.49 -5.48
N ILE A 66 14.02 8.58 -4.42
CA ILE A 66 13.50 9.84 -3.85
C ILE A 66 14.19 10.06 -2.50
N ALA A 67 14.84 11.23 -2.36
CA ALA A 67 15.56 11.61 -1.15
C ALA A 67 14.73 12.58 -0.29
N ASP A 68 14.51 12.21 0.96
CA ASP A 68 13.82 13.05 1.94
C ASP A 68 14.74 14.14 2.47
N ILE A 69 14.28 15.39 2.37
CA ILE A 69 15.04 16.58 2.73
C ILE A 69 14.16 17.61 3.46
N ASN A 70 14.82 18.53 4.13
CA ASN A 70 14.18 19.75 4.65
C ASN A 70 14.99 21.00 4.24
N ARG A 71 14.52 22.17 4.63
CA ARG A 71 15.21 23.44 4.31
C ARG A 71 16.63 23.54 4.91
N GLU A 72 16.89 22.89 6.02
CA GLU A 72 18.21 22.92 6.66
C GLU A 72 19.27 22.24 5.79
N VAL A 73 18.91 21.17 5.06
CA VAL A 73 19.83 20.52 4.11
C VAL A 73 20.33 21.50 3.06
N PHE A 74 19.49 22.37 2.51
CA PHE A 74 19.92 23.40 1.55
C PHE A 74 20.88 24.41 2.18
N LYS A 75 20.64 24.81 3.44
CA LYS A 75 21.53 25.72 4.16
C LYS A 75 22.88 25.07 4.46
N ASP A 76 22.86 23.84 4.95
CA ASP A 76 24.08 23.09 5.30
C ASP A 76 24.95 22.84 4.06
N LEU A 77 24.33 22.59 2.91
CA LEU A 77 25.00 22.43 1.63
C LEU A 77 25.33 23.75 0.95
N GLN A 78 24.94 24.91 1.50
CA GLN A 78 25.13 26.25 0.95
C GLN A 78 24.62 26.42 -0.49
N ILE A 79 23.50 25.78 -0.81
CA ILE A 79 22.86 25.86 -2.14
C ILE A 79 21.57 26.70 -2.07
N ASP A 80 21.25 27.34 -3.20
CA ASP A 80 19.97 28.06 -3.34
C ASP A 80 18.79 27.08 -3.23
N ASN A 81 17.73 27.48 -2.54
CA ASN A 81 16.54 26.64 -2.32
C ASN A 81 15.83 26.20 -3.62
N LEU A 82 16.12 26.81 -4.75
CA LEU A 82 15.54 26.46 -6.05
C LEU A 82 16.53 25.74 -6.97
N ASP A 83 17.79 25.57 -6.55
CA ASP A 83 18.80 24.86 -7.33
C ASP A 83 18.86 23.39 -6.95
N LEU A 84 18.36 22.55 -7.84
CA LEU A 84 18.35 21.09 -7.67
C LEU A 84 19.58 20.39 -8.28
N THR A 85 20.55 21.16 -8.81
CA THR A 85 21.73 20.60 -9.50
C THR A 85 22.52 19.63 -8.61
N PHE A 86 22.63 19.94 -7.32
CA PHE A 86 23.30 19.05 -6.37
C PHE A 86 22.64 17.67 -6.30
N PHE A 87 21.31 17.63 -6.18
CA PHE A 87 20.55 16.38 -6.07
C PHE A 87 20.56 15.59 -7.39
N ASP A 88 20.51 16.28 -8.52
CA ASP A 88 20.70 15.68 -9.85
C ASP A 88 22.08 15.02 -9.99
N GLN A 89 23.14 15.68 -9.52
CA GLN A 89 24.50 15.13 -9.51
C GLN A 89 24.67 13.92 -8.57
N LEU A 90 23.85 13.82 -7.52
CA LEU A 90 23.76 12.61 -6.70
C LEU A 90 23.05 11.48 -7.44
N GLY A 91 22.29 11.80 -8.50
CA GLY A 91 21.55 10.84 -9.32
C GLY A 91 20.16 10.50 -8.79
N VAL A 92 19.61 11.24 -7.81
CA VAL A 92 18.26 10.99 -7.32
C VAL A 92 17.23 11.44 -8.35
N SER A 93 16.12 10.69 -8.45
CA SER A 93 15.02 10.96 -9.38
C SER A 93 14.10 12.08 -8.88
N GLY A 94 14.18 12.39 -7.59
CA GLY A 94 13.40 13.46 -6.97
C GLY A 94 13.79 13.71 -5.53
N ILE A 95 13.22 14.78 -4.99
CA ILE A 95 13.35 15.14 -3.57
C ILE A 95 11.98 15.17 -2.92
N ARG A 96 11.88 14.63 -1.70
CA ARG A 96 10.72 14.78 -0.85
C ARG A 96 10.93 15.94 0.11
N ILE A 97 9.99 16.87 0.10
CA ILE A 97 10.01 18.05 0.96
C ILE A 97 9.21 17.75 2.21
N ASP A 98 9.93 17.50 3.33
CA ASP A 98 9.28 17.24 4.60
C ASP A 98 8.68 18.54 5.20
N SER A 99 9.46 19.63 5.23
CA SER A 99 9.00 20.89 5.80
C SER A 99 9.83 22.12 5.39
N GLY A 100 9.34 23.32 5.71
CA GLY A 100 10.11 24.55 5.66
C GLY A 100 10.03 25.34 4.35
N PHE A 101 9.26 24.88 3.36
CA PHE A 101 9.10 25.58 2.08
C PHE A 101 7.68 26.15 1.92
N SER A 102 7.58 27.33 1.32
CA SER A 102 6.31 27.93 0.95
C SER A 102 5.70 27.27 -0.28
N ALA A 103 4.39 27.38 -0.46
CA ALA A 103 3.69 26.87 -1.63
C ALA A 103 4.24 27.45 -2.95
N GLN A 104 4.68 28.71 -2.95
CA GLN A 104 5.28 29.35 -4.12
C GLN A 104 6.64 28.74 -4.46
N GLU A 105 7.50 28.47 -3.47
CA GLU A 105 8.80 27.83 -3.67
C GLU A 105 8.64 26.42 -4.24
N VAL A 106 7.74 25.64 -3.63
CA VAL A 106 7.39 24.29 -4.12
C VAL A 106 6.95 24.33 -5.57
N ALA A 107 5.98 25.19 -5.91
CA ALA A 107 5.52 25.31 -7.29
C ALA A 107 6.63 25.66 -8.28
N LYS A 108 7.57 26.57 -7.89
CA LYS A 108 8.72 26.91 -8.72
C LYS A 108 9.68 25.72 -8.89
N MET A 109 9.94 24.93 -7.82
CA MET A 109 10.80 23.75 -7.90
C MET A 109 10.28 22.72 -8.90
N THR A 110 8.97 22.58 -9.08
CA THR A 110 8.41 21.62 -10.06
C THR A 110 8.77 21.95 -11.51
N HIS A 111 9.14 23.20 -11.82
CA HIS A 111 9.61 23.63 -13.13
C HIS A 111 11.14 23.48 -13.31
N ASN A 112 11.77 22.61 -12.53
CA ASN A 112 13.22 22.38 -12.59
C ASN A 112 13.64 21.82 -13.97
N LYS A 113 14.87 22.16 -14.39
CA LYS A 113 15.42 21.75 -15.69
C LYS A 113 15.89 20.29 -15.73
N GLN A 114 16.09 19.71 -14.55
CA GLN A 114 16.54 18.34 -14.37
C GLN A 114 15.42 17.32 -14.52
N ASN A 115 14.18 17.78 -14.61
CA ASN A 115 12.97 16.94 -14.66
C ASN A 115 12.81 16.03 -13.42
N MET A 116 13.25 16.52 -12.26
CA MET A 116 13.16 15.81 -10.99
C MET A 116 11.77 15.94 -10.38
N PHE A 117 11.33 14.90 -9.72
CA PHE A 117 10.11 14.94 -8.92
C PHE A 117 10.28 15.79 -7.67
N ILE A 118 9.24 16.55 -7.35
CA ILE A 118 9.05 17.24 -6.08
C ILE A 118 7.93 16.52 -5.35
N GLU A 119 8.29 15.80 -4.30
CA GLU A 119 7.35 15.02 -3.50
C GLU A 119 6.98 15.78 -2.23
N LEU A 120 5.68 15.96 -2.00
CA LEU A 120 5.16 16.65 -0.82
C LEU A 120 4.81 15.67 0.28
N ASN A 121 5.04 16.10 1.53
CA ASN A 121 4.46 15.44 2.68
C ASN A 121 2.95 15.70 2.72
N ILE A 122 2.15 14.66 2.49
CA ILE A 122 0.68 14.75 2.45
C ILE A 122 0.02 14.46 3.81
N SER A 123 0.78 14.03 4.82
CA SER A 123 0.23 13.66 6.12
C SER A 123 -0.26 14.82 6.96
N THR A 124 0.29 16.02 6.76
CA THR A 124 0.07 17.14 7.70
C THR A 124 -1.06 18.06 7.31
N SER A 125 -1.40 18.15 6.01
CA SER A 125 -2.40 19.13 5.55
C SER A 125 -3.14 18.67 4.29
N ALA A 126 -4.46 18.66 4.37
CA ALA A 126 -5.33 18.44 3.23
C ALA A 126 -5.48 19.67 2.32
N THR A 127 -5.02 20.85 2.75
CA THR A 127 -5.24 22.11 2.00
C THR A 127 -3.97 22.67 1.37
N PHE A 128 -2.80 22.32 1.83
CA PHE A 128 -1.52 22.87 1.34
C PHE A 128 -1.33 22.63 -0.17
N ILE A 129 -1.82 21.51 -0.69
CA ILE A 129 -1.77 21.24 -2.14
C ILE A 129 -2.52 22.30 -2.96
N ASN A 130 -3.67 22.80 -2.47
CA ASN A 130 -4.42 23.85 -3.15
C ASN A 130 -3.62 25.16 -3.22
N ASP A 131 -2.89 25.49 -2.17
CA ASP A 131 -2.01 26.66 -2.17
C ASP A 131 -0.88 26.51 -3.19
N VAL A 132 -0.28 25.33 -3.30
CA VAL A 132 0.75 25.03 -4.32
C VAL A 132 0.16 25.16 -5.73
N LEU A 133 -1.02 24.62 -5.98
CA LEU A 133 -1.70 24.66 -7.29
C LEU A 133 -2.07 26.09 -7.72
N ASN A 134 -2.32 27.00 -6.78
CA ASN A 134 -2.55 28.42 -7.10
C ASN A 134 -1.34 29.07 -7.79
N TYR A 135 -0.12 28.59 -7.55
CA TYR A 135 1.12 29.07 -8.18
C TYR A 135 1.48 28.31 -9.48
N LYS A 136 0.54 27.50 -10.03
CA LYS A 136 0.68 26.82 -11.34
C LYS A 136 1.94 25.92 -11.42
N PRO A 137 2.09 24.92 -10.56
CA PRO A 137 3.20 23.97 -10.63
C PRO A 137 3.16 23.14 -11.92
N ASN A 138 4.30 22.59 -12.32
CA ASN A 138 4.34 21.49 -13.28
C ASN A 138 3.85 20.21 -12.58
N LYS A 139 2.63 19.78 -12.88
CA LYS A 139 2.01 18.62 -12.22
C LYS A 139 2.71 17.29 -12.54
N ASP A 140 3.37 17.19 -13.69
CA ASP A 140 4.09 15.98 -14.09
C ASP A 140 5.28 15.69 -13.16
N ASN A 141 5.82 16.74 -12.53
CA ASN A 141 6.90 16.66 -11.57
C ASN A 141 6.42 16.77 -10.10
N LEU A 142 5.10 16.79 -9.84
CA LEU A 142 4.54 16.96 -8.50
C LEU A 142 3.88 15.67 -8.04
N ILE A 143 4.38 15.10 -6.96
CA ILE A 143 3.85 13.88 -6.33
C ILE A 143 3.70 14.07 -4.83
N GLY A 144 3.08 13.11 -4.15
CA GLY A 144 2.91 13.17 -2.70
C GLY A 144 3.21 11.86 -2.01
N CYS A 145 3.72 11.92 -0.78
CA CYS A 145 3.98 10.76 0.04
C CYS A 145 3.62 11.03 1.49
N HIS A 146 2.94 10.10 2.12
CA HIS A 146 2.70 10.16 3.56
C HIS A 146 4.00 10.06 4.37
N ASN A 147 3.93 10.39 5.64
CA ASN A 147 4.95 10.04 6.63
C ASN A 147 4.77 8.59 7.09
N PHE A 148 5.83 8.05 7.67
CA PHE A 148 5.78 6.91 8.58
C PHE A 148 6.03 7.37 10.02
N TYR A 149 5.61 6.57 11.00
CA TYR A 149 5.55 6.96 12.41
C TYR A 149 6.25 5.93 13.30
N PRO A 150 7.50 6.23 13.77
CA PRO A 150 8.32 5.27 14.52
C PRO A 150 7.81 4.95 15.94
N GLN A 151 7.06 5.89 16.54
CA GLN A 151 6.53 5.75 17.88
C GLN A 151 5.11 5.15 17.81
N GLN A 152 4.83 4.17 18.68
CA GLN A 152 3.47 3.62 18.81
C GLN A 152 2.44 4.71 19.14
N TYR A 153 1.24 4.52 18.62
CA TYR A 153 0.07 5.39 18.83
C TYR A 153 0.19 6.77 18.18
N THR A 154 1.18 6.99 17.31
CA THR A 154 1.36 8.26 16.59
C THR A 154 1.10 8.18 15.10
N GLY A 155 0.88 7.00 14.56
CA GLY A 155 0.47 6.79 13.18
C GLY A 155 -0.85 7.47 12.85
N LEU A 156 -1.11 7.70 11.56
CA LEU A 156 -2.35 8.37 11.14
C LEU A 156 -3.57 7.50 11.47
N SER A 157 -4.66 8.17 11.89
CA SER A 157 -5.98 7.56 11.84
C SER A 157 -6.45 7.42 10.39
N PHE A 158 -7.24 6.40 10.09
CA PHE A 158 -7.76 6.16 8.74
C PHE A 158 -8.52 7.38 8.18
N ASN A 159 -9.38 8.01 8.97
CA ASN A 159 -10.13 9.20 8.53
C ASN A 159 -9.22 10.37 8.11
N HIS A 160 -8.12 10.61 8.85
CA HIS A 160 -7.19 11.68 8.51
C HIS A 160 -6.41 11.33 7.23
N PHE A 161 -5.91 10.10 7.15
CA PHE A 161 -5.24 9.56 5.96
C PHE A 161 -6.12 9.69 4.71
N GLN A 162 -7.38 9.26 4.79
CA GLN A 162 -8.33 9.35 3.67
C GLN A 162 -8.49 10.79 3.21
N LYS A 163 -8.82 11.71 4.12
CA LYS A 163 -9.02 13.12 3.80
C LYS A 163 -7.80 13.78 3.15
N THR A 164 -6.61 13.48 3.63
CA THR A 164 -5.37 14.08 3.10
C THR A 164 -4.99 13.46 1.76
N SER A 165 -5.17 12.15 1.58
CA SER A 165 -4.94 11.45 0.30
C SER A 165 -5.92 11.91 -0.78
N GLU A 166 -7.21 12.02 -0.47
CA GLU A 166 -8.24 12.51 -1.39
C GLU A 166 -7.90 13.90 -1.94
N SER A 167 -7.31 14.77 -1.12
CA SER A 167 -6.91 16.11 -1.55
C SER A 167 -5.88 16.11 -2.68
N PHE A 168 -5.04 15.08 -2.77
CA PHE A 168 -4.10 14.89 -3.89
C PHE A 168 -4.75 14.17 -5.06
N LYS A 169 -5.51 13.12 -4.79
CA LYS A 169 -6.18 12.32 -5.85
C LYS A 169 -7.20 13.12 -6.65
N GLN A 170 -7.89 14.10 -6.06
CA GLN A 170 -8.78 15.03 -6.77
C GLN A 170 -8.06 15.82 -7.89
N HIS A 171 -6.75 15.99 -7.77
CA HIS A 171 -5.90 16.65 -8.75
C HIS A 171 -5.14 15.69 -9.66
N GLN A 172 -5.42 14.38 -9.57
CA GLN A 172 -4.77 13.30 -10.33
C GLN A 172 -3.26 13.22 -10.10
N LEU A 173 -2.81 13.56 -8.88
CA LEU A 173 -1.41 13.45 -8.48
C LEU A 173 -1.12 12.02 -7.97
N THR A 174 0.09 11.55 -8.25
CA THR A 174 0.60 10.29 -7.72
C THR A 174 0.81 10.41 -6.22
N THR A 175 0.36 9.40 -5.48
CA THR A 175 0.43 9.33 -4.02
C THR A 175 1.17 8.09 -3.57
N ALA A 176 1.89 8.21 -2.45
CA ALA A 176 2.61 7.10 -1.83
C ALA A 176 2.31 7.00 -0.33
N ALA A 177 2.43 5.80 0.21
CA ALA A 177 2.35 5.56 1.64
C ALA A 177 3.29 4.42 2.06
N PHE A 178 3.57 4.36 3.36
CA PHE A 178 4.48 3.39 3.92
C PHE A 178 3.73 2.23 4.60
N VAL A 179 4.28 1.05 4.37
CA VAL A 179 4.01 -0.17 5.15
C VAL A 179 5.24 -0.51 5.97
N THR A 180 5.05 -1.18 7.09
CA THR A 180 6.16 -1.59 7.95
C THR A 180 6.43 -3.09 7.85
N SER A 181 7.69 -3.47 7.64
CA SER A 181 8.14 -4.85 7.80
C SER A 181 8.10 -5.23 9.27
N GLN A 182 7.65 -6.44 9.59
CA GLN A 182 7.69 -6.97 10.96
C GLN A 182 9.10 -7.42 11.37
N HIS A 183 10.02 -7.54 10.41
CA HIS A 183 11.39 -8.03 10.61
C HIS A 183 12.47 -6.95 10.38
N GLY A 184 12.16 -5.92 9.59
CA GLY A 184 13.08 -4.81 9.32
C GLY A 184 13.42 -4.04 10.60
N ASN A 185 14.71 -3.82 10.83
CA ASN A 185 15.21 -3.25 12.08
C ASN A 185 16.05 -1.98 11.89
N ILE A 186 16.15 -1.45 10.68
CA ILE A 186 16.87 -0.24 10.36
C ILE A 186 15.91 0.83 9.88
N GLY A 187 15.96 1.99 10.50
CA GLY A 187 15.22 3.19 10.16
C GLY A 187 16.12 4.43 10.26
N PRO A 188 15.58 5.62 10.01
CA PRO A 188 16.37 6.86 10.07
C PRO A 188 16.71 7.29 11.51
N TRP A 189 16.00 6.75 12.49
CA TRP A 189 16.17 7.08 13.92
C TRP A 189 16.27 5.82 14.77
N LYS A 190 16.61 6.01 16.06
CA LYS A 190 16.75 4.90 17.02
C LYS A 190 15.42 4.30 17.49
N VAL A 191 14.32 5.06 17.41
CA VAL A 191 12.99 4.57 17.79
C VAL A 191 12.46 3.72 16.65
N MET A 192 12.17 2.45 16.93
CA MET A 192 11.80 1.43 15.95
C MET A 192 10.66 0.55 16.49
N GLU A 193 9.51 1.17 16.77
CA GLU A 193 8.30 0.45 17.19
C GLU A 193 7.38 0.17 16.00
N GLY A 194 7.96 -0.19 14.84
CA GLY A 194 7.32 -0.21 13.54
C GLY A 194 7.32 1.18 12.91
N LEU A 195 7.22 1.24 11.58
CA LEU A 195 7.25 2.50 10.81
C LEU A 195 6.08 2.59 9.81
N PRO A 196 4.81 2.32 10.19
CA PRO A 196 3.70 2.41 9.26
C PRO A 196 3.25 3.85 9.04
N THR A 197 2.51 4.12 7.96
CA THR A 197 1.74 5.35 7.79
C THR A 197 0.49 5.35 8.67
N LEU A 198 -0.29 4.27 8.62
CA LEU A 198 -1.50 4.08 9.43
C LEU A 198 -1.16 3.39 10.75
N GLU A 199 -1.72 3.88 11.86
CA GLU A 199 -1.50 3.23 13.16
C GLU A 199 -1.99 1.79 13.18
N ASP A 200 -3.15 1.54 12.59
CA ASP A 200 -3.78 0.22 12.52
C ASP A 200 -2.94 -0.82 11.75
N HIS A 201 -1.91 -0.40 11.01
CA HIS A 201 -1.02 -1.29 10.28
C HIS A 201 0.14 -1.85 11.11
N ARG A 202 0.42 -1.29 12.28
CA ARG A 202 1.66 -1.49 13.03
C ARG A 202 1.99 -2.97 13.26
N ASP A 203 1.00 -3.75 13.62
CA ASP A 203 1.16 -5.17 13.97
C ASP A 203 0.58 -6.12 12.90
N LEU A 204 0.08 -5.60 11.79
CA LEU A 204 -0.49 -6.41 10.70
C LEU A 204 0.60 -7.00 9.80
N PRO A 205 0.37 -8.18 9.21
CA PRO A 205 1.22 -8.69 8.13
C PRO A 205 1.39 -7.67 7.01
N ILE A 206 2.60 -7.58 6.44
CA ILE A 206 2.94 -6.52 5.48
C ILE A 206 2.05 -6.54 4.23
N GLU A 207 1.66 -7.72 3.77
CA GLU A 207 0.75 -7.88 2.64
C GLU A 207 -0.67 -7.36 2.93
N VAL A 208 -1.14 -7.47 4.18
CA VAL A 208 -2.45 -6.96 4.60
C VAL A 208 -2.44 -5.43 4.64
N GLN A 209 -1.36 -4.84 5.17
CA GLN A 209 -1.14 -3.39 5.14
C GLN A 209 -1.19 -2.85 3.69
N ALA A 210 -0.49 -3.51 2.77
CA ALA A 210 -0.44 -3.12 1.37
C ALA A 210 -1.80 -3.28 0.67
N LYS A 211 -2.50 -4.38 0.90
CA LYS A 211 -3.88 -4.58 0.39
C LYS A 211 -4.81 -3.46 0.87
N HIS A 212 -4.73 -3.09 2.16
CA HIS A 212 -5.53 -1.99 2.69
C HIS A 212 -5.29 -0.70 1.92
N LEU A 213 -4.04 -0.27 1.76
CA LEU A 213 -3.71 0.95 1.02
C LEU A 213 -4.20 0.92 -0.42
N LEU A 214 -4.02 -0.20 -1.13
CA LEU A 214 -4.47 -0.37 -2.51
C LEU A 214 -5.99 -0.33 -2.64
N MET A 215 -6.71 -1.02 -1.76
CA MET A 215 -8.17 -1.10 -1.79
C MET A 215 -8.84 0.24 -1.51
N THR A 216 -8.18 1.20 -0.86
CA THR A 216 -8.70 2.57 -0.74
C THR A 216 -8.79 3.30 -2.08
N GLY A 217 -8.06 2.86 -3.12
CA GLY A 217 -7.93 3.59 -4.39
C GLY A 217 -7.17 4.92 -4.27
N LEU A 218 -6.61 5.23 -3.09
CA LEU A 218 -6.00 6.52 -2.79
C LEU A 218 -4.46 6.52 -2.89
N ILE A 219 -3.83 5.34 -2.97
CA ILE A 219 -2.36 5.19 -2.97
C ILE A 219 -1.90 4.47 -4.24
N ASP A 220 -0.93 5.06 -4.92
CA ASP A 220 -0.32 4.51 -6.13
C ASP A 220 0.96 3.74 -5.81
N ASP A 221 1.82 4.25 -4.93
CA ASP A 221 3.09 3.63 -4.56
C ASP A 221 3.08 3.16 -3.11
N ILE A 222 3.47 1.91 -2.88
CA ILE A 222 3.60 1.33 -1.55
C ILE A 222 5.08 1.13 -1.25
N ILE A 223 5.57 1.69 -0.15
CA ILE A 223 6.98 1.70 0.21
C ILE A 223 7.17 1.00 1.56
N ILE A 224 8.07 0.04 1.64
CA ILE A 224 8.51 -0.51 2.92
C ILE A 224 9.38 0.52 3.61
N SER A 225 8.97 0.95 4.81
CA SER A 225 9.60 2.06 5.54
C SER A 225 10.88 1.68 6.25
N ASN A 226 10.95 0.50 6.85
CA ASN A 226 12.10 0.00 7.58
C ASN A 226 12.91 -1.02 6.74
N ALA A 227 14.21 -0.84 6.68
CA ALA A 227 15.11 -1.83 6.09
C ALA A 227 15.49 -2.85 7.19
N TYR A 228 15.68 -4.06 6.95
CA TYR A 228 15.63 -4.86 5.74
C TYR A 228 14.45 -5.82 5.87
N ALA A 229 13.48 -5.71 5.00
CA ALA A 229 12.39 -6.69 4.93
C ALA A 229 12.95 -8.06 4.51
N THR A 230 12.36 -9.15 5.01
CA THR A 230 12.78 -10.50 4.64
C THR A 230 12.41 -10.84 3.19
N ASP A 231 13.02 -11.90 2.66
CA ASP A 231 12.72 -12.40 1.33
C ASP A 231 11.24 -12.83 1.21
N GLU A 232 10.69 -13.40 2.29
CA GLU A 232 9.28 -13.79 2.40
C GLU A 232 8.35 -12.57 2.33
N GLU A 233 8.68 -11.47 3.02
CA GLU A 233 7.90 -10.24 2.97
C GLU A 233 7.95 -9.57 1.58
N LEU A 234 9.13 -9.53 0.95
CA LEU A 234 9.29 -9.02 -0.42
C LEU A 234 8.49 -9.87 -1.42
N TYR A 235 8.56 -11.19 -1.27
CA TYR A 235 7.80 -12.14 -2.09
C TYR A 235 6.29 -11.95 -1.88
N ALA A 236 5.82 -11.88 -0.64
CA ALA A 236 4.40 -11.68 -0.33
C ALA A 236 3.85 -10.42 -0.98
N LEU A 237 4.57 -9.28 -0.87
CA LEU A 237 4.18 -8.04 -1.55
C LEU A 237 4.16 -8.18 -3.07
N SER A 238 5.12 -8.90 -3.67
CA SER A 238 5.19 -9.10 -5.11
C SER A 238 4.02 -9.91 -5.68
N LYS A 239 3.33 -10.67 -4.85
CA LYS A 239 2.17 -11.50 -5.22
C LYS A 239 0.84 -10.78 -5.14
N ILE A 240 0.81 -9.61 -4.54
CA ILE A 240 -0.43 -8.82 -4.45
C ILE A 240 -0.85 -8.41 -5.86
N ASN A 241 -2.11 -8.63 -6.18
CA ASN A 241 -2.69 -8.07 -7.39
C ASN A 241 -2.89 -6.56 -7.19
N LEU A 242 -2.05 -5.75 -7.83
CA LEU A 242 -2.04 -4.30 -7.69
C LEU A 242 -3.24 -3.60 -8.37
N SER A 243 -4.10 -4.35 -9.07
CA SER A 243 -5.25 -3.80 -9.82
C SER A 243 -6.61 -4.32 -9.37
N MET A 244 -6.65 -5.34 -8.50
CA MET A 244 -7.89 -5.96 -8.07
C MET A 244 -7.79 -6.41 -6.61
N PRO A 245 -8.79 -6.12 -5.76
CA PRO A 245 -8.88 -6.65 -4.41
C PRO A 245 -8.72 -8.16 -4.38
N THR A 246 -7.81 -8.63 -3.53
CA THR A 246 -7.57 -10.06 -3.31
C THR A 246 -7.62 -10.33 -1.82
N LEU A 247 -8.47 -11.28 -1.39
CA LEU A 247 -8.62 -11.68 0.00
C LEU A 247 -8.11 -13.10 0.20
N ASN A 248 -7.39 -13.30 1.29
CA ASN A 248 -6.91 -14.62 1.68
C ASN A 248 -7.99 -15.35 2.49
N ILE A 249 -8.15 -16.64 2.21
CA ILE A 249 -9.21 -17.46 2.78
C ILE A 249 -8.70 -18.80 3.29
N GLU A 250 -9.44 -19.36 4.22
CA GLU A 250 -9.35 -20.75 4.62
C GLU A 250 -10.66 -21.45 4.23
N LEU A 251 -10.55 -22.61 3.54
CA LEU A 251 -11.70 -23.41 3.16
C LEU A 251 -11.92 -24.54 4.16
N ASN A 252 -13.18 -24.82 4.46
CA ASN A 252 -13.53 -25.95 5.29
C ASN A 252 -13.17 -27.28 4.56
N PRO A 253 -12.72 -28.32 5.26
CA PRO A 253 -12.24 -29.56 4.63
C PRO A 253 -13.35 -30.35 3.90
N ASP A 254 -14.60 -30.20 4.35
CA ASP A 254 -15.74 -31.01 3.89
C ASP A 254 -16.58 -30.36 2.79
N ILE A 255 -16.02 -29.36 2.09
CA ILE A 255 -16.72 -28.70 0.98
C ILE A 255 -16.67 -29.54 -0.29
N SER A 256 -17.71 -29.43 -1.11
CA SER A 256 -17.77 -30.08 -2.41
C SER A 256 -16.77 -29.44 -3.42
N ASN A 257 -16.34 -30.24 -4.43
CA ASN A 257 -15.52 -29.70 -5.52
C ASN A 257 -16.22 -28.56 -6.28
N LEU A 258 -17.55 -28.56 -6.32
CA LEU A 258 -18.33 -27.48 -6.94
C LEU A 258 -18.23 -26.18 -6.13
N GLU A 259 -18.36 -26.26 -4.83
CA GLU A 259 -18.23 -25.09 -3.93
C GLU A 259 -16.80 -24.53 -3.98
N LYS A 260 -15.78 -25.41 -3.94
CA LYS A 260 -14.39 -25.01 -4.13
C LYS A 260 -14.16 -24.29 -5.46
N LYS A 261 -14.74 -24.84 -6.55
CA LYS A 261 -14.66 -24.23 -7.87
C LYS A 261 -15.30 -22.85 -7.90
N ILE A 262 -16.49 -22.69 -7.31
CA ILE A 262 -17.19 -21.40 -7.26
C ILE A 262 -16.31 -20.37 -6.54
N VAL A 263 -15.71 -20.71 -5.40
CA VAL A 263 -14.91 -19.76 -4.61
C VAL A 263 -13.62 -19.36 -5.29
N LEU A 264 -12.92 -20.29 -5.95
CA LEU A 264 -11.54 -20.07 -6.43
C LEU A 264 -11.44 -19.80 -7.93
N GLU A 265 -12.42 -20.20 -8.74
CA GLU A 265 -12.31 -20.15 -10.20
C GLU A 265 -13.35 -19.22 -10.85
N GLU A 266 -14.42 -18.81 -10.13
CA GLU A 266 -15.37 -17.85 -10.66
C GLU A 266 -14.89 -16.41 -10.41
N GLU A 267 -15.29 -15.51 -11.30
CA GLU A 267 -15.11 -14.09 -11.11
C GLU A 267 -16.13 -13.56 -10.10
N HIS A 268 -15.67 -12.96 -9.02
CA HIS A 268 -16.52 -12.37 -8.00
C HIS A 268 -16.63 -10.86 -8.16
N PHE A 269 -17.82 -10.34 -7.83
CA PHE A 269 -18.03 -8.91 -7.67
C PHE A 269 -19.10 -8.65 -6.62
N ASN A 270 -19.01 -7.52 -5.94
CA ASN A 270 -20.06 -7.10 -5.01
C ASN A 270 -21.25 -6.56 -5.81
N ARG A 271 -22.42 -7.10 -5.58
CA ARG A 271 -23.63 -6.63 -6.25
C ARG A 271 -23.94 -5.17 -5.90
N GLY A 272 -24.45 -4.39 -6.87
CA GLY A 272 -24.67 -2.95 -6.72
C GLY A 272 -25.74 -2.52 -5.71
N ASP A 273 -26.71 -3.41 -5.38
CA ASP A 273 -27.65 -3.23 -4.28
C ASP A 273 -27.05 -3.83 -3.00
N VAL A 274 -26.14 -3.08 -2.38
CA VAL A 274 -25.36 -3.51 -1.22
C VAL A 274 -26.20 -3.74 0.03
N SER A 275 -25.71 -4.60 0.91
CA SER A 275 -26.30 -4.94 2.20
C SER A 275 -25.28 -4.73 3.31
N ASP A 276 -25.73 -4.29 4.47
CA ASP A 276 -24.88 -4.19 5.67
C ASP A 276 -24.49 -5.57 6.25
N TYR A 277 -25.07 -6.65 5.74
CA TYR A 277 -24.90 -8.00 6.27
C TYR A 277 -24.03 -8.90 5.42
N VAL A 278 -24.07 -8.75 4.09
CA VAL A 278 -23.36 -9.65 3.17
C VAL A 278 -22.90 -8.94 1.91
N ILE A 279 -21.70 -9.26 1.46
CA ILE A 279 -21.28 -9.09 0.06
C ILE A 279 -21.94 -10.21 -0.75
N ARG A 280 -22.49 -9.89 -1.91
CA ARG A 280 -23.21 -10.84 -2.75
C ARG A 280 -22.57 -10.99 -4.10
N SER A 281 -21.99 -12.18 -4.38
CA SER A 281 -21.51 -12.55 -5.71
C SER A 281 -22.53 -13.47 -6.40
N THR A 282 -23.36 -12.90 -7.26
CA THR A 282 -24.61 -13.53 -7.69
C THR A 282 -24.49 -14.39 -8.95
N MET A 283 -23.39 -14.30 -9.70
CA MET A 283 -23.27 -15.02 -10.99
C MET A 283 -23.15 -16.52 -10.83
N SER A 284 -22.59 -17.02 -9.74
CA SER A 284 -22.46 -18.44 -9.47
C SER A 284 -23.81 -19.16 -9.49
N ARG A 285 -24.90 -18.56 -8.98
CA ARG A 285 -26.25 -19.15 -9.04
C ARG A 285 -26.79 -19.23 -10.46
N VAL A 286 -26.32 -18.38 -11.37
CA VAL A 286 -26.73 -18.40 -12.79
C VAL A 286 -25.96 -19.46 -13.53
N HIS A 287 -24.63 -19.50 -13.36
CA HIS A 287 -23.74 -20.44 -14.05
C HIS A 287 -24.00 -21.90 -13.61
N PHE A 288 -24.33 -22.11 -12.35
CA PHE A 288 -24.53 -23.44 -11.75
C PHE A 288 -25.98 -23.76 -11.38
N LYS A 289 -26.98 -23.11 -11.99
CA LYS A 289 -28.42 -23.26 -11.69
C LYS A 289 -28.91 -24.72 -11.68
N ASP A 290 -28.35 -25.55 -12.58
CA ASP A 290 -28.75 -26.95 -12.77
C ASP A 290 -27.92 -27.93 -11.90
N ARG A 291 -27.06 -27.40 -11.01
CA ARG A 291 -26.27 -28.22 -10.08
C ARG A 291 -26.97 -28.35 -8.73
N GLU A 292 -26.58 -29.40 -7.99
CA GLU A 292 -27.07 -29.65 -6.65
C GLU A 292 -26.15 -29.01 -5.61
N PHE A 293 -26.78 -28.46 -4.56
CA PHE A 293 -26.12 -27.84 -3.40
C PHE A 293 -26.75 -28.40 -2.13
N PRO A 294 -26.46 -29.65 -1.75
CA PRO A 294 -27.06 -30.26 -0.56
C PRO A 294 -26.70 -29.47 0.70
N PRO A 295 -27.61 -29.33 1.66
CA PRO A 295 -27.35 -28.65 2.92
C PRO A 295 -26.25 -29.38 3.71
N HIS A 296 -25.20 -28.62 4.12
CA HIS A 296 -24.17 -29.06 5.05
C HIS A 296 -23.55 -27.82 5.73
N ASN A 297 -22.86 -28.01 6.86
CA ASN A 297 -22.22 -26.93 7.62
C ASN A 297 -23.12 -25.69 7.79
N THR A 298 -24.38 -25.92 8.19
CA THR A 298 -25.38 -24.84 8.35
C THR A 298 -25.36 -24.25 9.77
N SER A 299 -24.14 -24.07 10.33
CA SER A 299 -23.93 -23.47 11.63
C SER A 299 -24.28 -21.98 11.65
N LYS A 300 -24.19 -21.35 12.82
CA LYS A 300 -24.28 -19.89 12.95
C LYS A 300 -23.23 -19.22 12.08
N ILE A 301 -23.59 -18.11 11.46
CA ILE A 301 -22.73 -17.37 10.56
C ILE A 301 -21.97 -16.30 11.36
N GLU A 302 -20.67 -16.25 11.16
CA GLU A 302 -19.79 -15.23 11.73
C GLU A 302 -19.28 -14.26 10.67
N LYS A 303 -18.81 -13.06 11.09
CA LYS A 303 -18.15 -12.12 10.17
C LYS A 303 -16.95 -12.79 9.48
N GLY A 304 -16.84 -12.61 8.17
CA GLY A 304 -15.81 -13.21 7.34
C GLY A 304 -16.18 -14.57 6.75
N ASP A 305 -17.25 -15.22 7.21
CA ASP A 305 -17.67 -16.51 6.64
C ASP A 305 -18.02 -16.40 5.16
N ILE A 306 -17.55 -17.38 4.39
CA ILE A 306 -17.90 -17.56 2.98
C ILE A 306 -19.04 -18.55 2.91
N LEU A 307 -20.11 -18.14 2.26
CA LEU A 307 -21.40 -18.82 2.25
C LEU A 307 -21.77 -19.20 0.82
N ILE A 308 -22.39 -20.39 0.67
CA ILE A 308 -23.15 -20.74 -0.55
C ILE A 308 -24.58 -21.08 -0.17
N CYS A 309 -25.53 -20.41 -0.81
CA CYS A 309 -26.94 -20.71 -0.65
C CYS A 309 -27.23 -22.14 -1.14
N ASN A 310 -27.74 -23.00 -0.27
CA ASN A 310 -28.04 -24.39 -0.61
C ASN A 310 -29.40 -24.55 -1.29
N GLU A 311 -29.73 -25.79 -1.71
CA GLU A 311 -30.97 -26.10 -2.47
C GLU A 311 -32.26 -25.77 -1.75
N THR A 312 -32.23 -25.70 -0.41
CA THR A 312 -33.42 -25.32 0.38
C THR A 312 -33.77 -23.82 0.28
N TYR A 313 -32.82 -23.00 -0.24
CA TYR A 313 -33.05 -21.56 -0.43
C TYR A 313 -33.70 -21.22 -1.79
N GLY A 314 -34.14 -22.22 -2.55
CA GLY A 314 -34.91 -22.05 -3.78
C GLY A 314 -34.23 -21.18 -4.82
N HIS A 315 -34.81 -20.03 -5.12
CA HIS A 315 -34.31 -19.11 -6.15
C HIS A 315 -32.85 -18.59 -5.93
N TYR A 316 -32.36 -18.62 -4.71
CA TYR A 316 -30.99 -18.16 -4.38
C TYR A 316 -29.96 -19.28 -4.39
N LYS A 317 -30.36 -20.53 -4.67
CA LYS A 317 -29.47 -21.69 -4.73
C LYS A 317 -28.21 -21.40 -5.56
N GLY A 318 -27.04 -21.68 -4.99
CA GLY A 318 -25.73 -21.49 -5.63
C GLY A 318 -25.16 -20.08 -5.58
N GLU A 319 -25.87 -19.10 -4.97
CA GLU A 319 -25.31 -17.75 -4.77
C GLU A 319 -24.21 -17.78 -3.72
N MET A 320 -23.02 -17.24 -4.05
CA MET A 320 -21.92 -17.05 -3.11
C MET A 320 -22.08 -15.71 -2.38
N GLN A 321 -21.82 -15.72 -1.08
CA GLN A 321 -21.90 -14.53 -0.22
C GLN A 321 -20.71 -14.52 0.76
N ILE A 322 -20.31 -13.33 1.23
CA ILE A 322 -19.37 -13.16 2.33
C ILE A 322 -20.08 -12.40 3.44
N ALA A 323 -20.01 -12.92 4.65
CA ALA A 323 -20.66 -12.31 5.81
C ALA A 323 -19.89 -11.08 6.32
N LEU A 324 -20.58 -9.95 6.45
CA LEU A 324 -20.05 -8.70 7.02
C LEU A 324 -20.29 -8.61 8.53
N GLN A 325 -21.22 -9.39 9.04
CA GLN A 325 -21.62 -9.41 10.45
C GLN A 325 -22.00 -10.83 10.89
N ASN A 326 -22.01 -11.03 12.20
CA ASN A 326 -22.56 -12.25 12.78
C ASN A 326 -24.08 -12.29 12.58
N MET A 327 -24.61 -13.42 12.14
CA MET A 327 -26.04 -13.60 11.92
C MET A 327 -26.49 -15.04 12.14
N GLU A 328 -27.80 -15.24 12.37
CA GLU A 328 -28.39 -16.56 12.47
C GLU A 328 -28.48 -17.22 11.09
N ASN A 329 -28.26 -18.53 11.04
CA ASN A 329 -28.43 -19.35 9.85
C ASN A 329 -29.68 -20.22 10.00
N SER A 330 -30.68 -20.00 9.17
CA SER A 330 -31.92 -20.81 9.15
C SER A 330 -31.76 -22.16 8.45
N GLY A 331 -30.52 -22.62 8.21
CA GLY A 331 -30.22 -23.87 7.54
C GLY A 331 -30.17 -23.78 6.01
N VAL A 332 -30.30 -22.58 5.44
CA VAL A 332 -30.37 -22.35 3.98
C VAL A 332 -29.04 -21.95 3.34
N LYS A 333 -28.00 -21.81 4.15
CA LYS A 333 -26.65 -21.43 3.68
C LYS A 333 -25.59 -22.39 4.24
N ASN A 334 -24.75 -22.91 3.36
CA ASN A 334 -23.59 -23.70 3.71
C ASN A 334 -22.45 -22.73 4.06
N VAL A 335 -21.82 -22.88 5.21
CA VAL A 335 -20.59 -22.18 5.59
C VAL A 335 -19.44 -23.00 5.03
N ILE A 336 -18.73 -22.49 4.03
CA ILE A 336 -17.76 -23.24 3.24
C ILE A 336 -16.30 -22.83 3.47
N GLY A 337 -16.10 -21.74 4.18
CA GLY A 337 -14.78 -21.21 4.52
C GLY A 337 -14.89 -19.87 5.19
N LYS A 338 -13.75 -19.22 5.43
CA LYS A 338 -13.67 -17.93 6.10
C LYS A 338 -12.55 -17.06 5.51
N ILE A 339 -12.77 -15.77 5.43
CA ILE A 339 -11.71 -14.78 5.18
C ILE A 339 -10.78 -14.76 6.39
N ASN A 340 -9.46 -14.62 6.17
CA ASN A 340 -8.48 -14.52 7.25
C ASN A 340 -8.84 -13.35 8.20
N GLU A 341 -8.71 -13.56 9.50
CA GLU A 341 -9.14 -12.57 10.51
C GLU A 341 -8.46 -11.20 10.32
N ASP A 342 -7.18 -11.19 9.98
CA ASP A 342 -6.41 -9.96 9.72
C ASP A 342 -6.94 -9.17 8.51
N GLU A 343 -7.77 -9.76 7.66
CA GLU A 343 -8.34 -9.14 6.47
C GLU A 343 -9.84 -8.80 6.61
N HIS A 344 -10.49 -9.10 7.75
CA HIS A 344 -11.92 -8.85 7.93
C HIS A 344 -12.32 -7.39 7.75
N PHE A 345 -11.47 -6.44 8.11
CA PHE A 345 -11.74 -5.01 7.95
C PHE A 345 -11.65 -4.55 6.48
N LEU A 346 -10.94 -5.29 5.62
CA LEU A 346 -10.86 -5.02 4.19
C LEU A 346 -12.19 -5.24 3.47
N LEU A 347 -13.08 -6.06 4.05
CA LEU A 347 -14.41 -6.30 3.48
C LEU A 347 -15.24 -5.02 3.38
N ASP A 348 -15.04 -4.08 4.30
CA ASP A 348 -15.74 -2.80 4.35
C ASP A 348 -15.30 -1.84 3.22
N LEU A 349 -14.22 -2.17 2.49
CA LEU A 349 -13.69 -1.41 1.36
C LEU A 349 -14.11 -1.96 -0.01
N ILE A 350 -14.81 -3.09 -0.06
CA ILE A 350 -15.28 -3.67 -1.33
C ILE A 350 -16.53 -2.92 -1.79
N GLU A 351 -16.33 -2.05 -2.77
CA GLU A 351 -17.35 -1.17 -3.31
C GLU A 351 -18.43 -1.91 -4.13
N PRO A 352 -19.62 -1.28 -4.34
CA PRO A 352 -20.62 -1.78 -5.27
C PRO A 352 -20.03 -1.98 -6.68
N TRP A 353 -20.31 -3.12 -7.31
CA TRP A 353 -19.82 -3.53 -8.63
C TRP A 353 -18.31 -3.77 -8.72
N GLN A 354 -17.59 -3.66 -7.62
CA GLN A 354 -16.17 -3.97 -7.60
C GLN A 354 -15.95 -5.48 -7.69
N SER A 355 -15.08 -5.88 -8.63
CA SER A 355 -14.59 -7.26 -8.72
C SER A 355 -13.54 -7.53 -7.64
N PHE A 356 -13.47 -8.77 -7.17
CA PHE A 356 -12.47 -9.24 -6.21
C PHE A 356 -12.14 -10.72 -6.42
N VAL A 357 -11.03 -11.16 -5.86
CA VAL A 357 -10.53 -12.54 -5.94
C VAL A 357 -10.32 -13.11 -4.54
N LEU A 358 -10.59 -14.40 -4.39
CA LEU A 358 -10.37 -15.16 -3.18
C LEU A 358 -9.23 -16.17 -3.41
N ASN A 359 -8.19 -16.15 -2.57
CA ASN A 359 -7.05 -17.03 -2.67
C ASN A 359 -6.88 -17.84 -1.39
N VAL A 360 -6.63 -19.13 -1.51
CA VAL A 360 -6.19 -19.93 -0.37
C VAL A 360 -4.75 -19.53 -0.06
N LYS A 361 -4.48 -19.14 1.18
CA LYS A 361 -3.12 -18.84 1.64
C LYS A 361 -2.26 -20.10 1.53
N GLU A 362 -1.17 -20.01 0.76
CA GLU A 362 -0.16 -21.08 0.63
C GLU A 362 0.61 -21.30 1.93
#